data_931954b37c6125b5071a6a03cb5e9606
#
_entry.id   931954b37c6125b5071a6a03cb5e9606
#
_cell.length_a   1.000
_cell.length_b   1.000
_cell.length_c   1.000
_cell.angle_alpha   90.00
_cell.angle_beta   90.00
_cell.angle_gamma   90.00
#
_symmetry.space_group_name_H-M   'P 1'
#
loop_
_entity.id
_entity.type
_entity.pdbx_description
1 polymer ?
#
loop_
_entity_poly.entity_id
_entity_poly.type
_entity_poly.pdbx_seq_one_letter_code
_entity_poly.pdbx_strand_id
1 'polypeptide(L)'
;MVKMIRNAISFLFQGPATRKYPYEKSEVPEGFRGPPTWDIERCTGCGICARVCPVDAIEVERTDEKIVVTYHLDRCTFCSQCEESCPRDVIRMSKEFELADFDREKMTTEYVQDRTD
;
A
#
# COMPACT_ATOMS: atom_id res chain seq x y z
N MET A 1 41.06 -22.79 -6.77
CA MET A 1 41.54 -21.61 -6.03
C MET A 1 41.75 -20.39 -6.93
N VAL A 2 42.38 -20.50 -8.10
CA VAL A 2 42.67 -19.33 -8.98
C VAL A 2 41.42 -18.55 -9.43
N LYS A 3 40.28 -19.21 -9.69
CA LYS A 3 39.03 -18.53 -10.06
C LYS A 3 38.47 -17.64 -8.95
N MET A 4 38.58 -18.08 -7.70
CA MET A 4 38.10 -17.28 -6.55
C MET A 4 38.93 -16.02 -6.34
N ILE A 5 40.25 -16.12 -6.48
CA ILE A 5 41.16 -14.97 -6.35
C ILE A 5 40.88 -13.94 -7.46
N ARG A 6 40.70 -14.40 -8.70
CA ARG A 6 40.36 -13.51 -9.83
C ARG A 6 39.02 -12.80 -9.60
N ASN A 7 38.00 -13.49 -9.09
CA ASN A 7 36.71 -12.88 -8.77
C ASN A 7 36.85 -11.86 -7.61
N ALA A 8 37.59 -12.21 -6.57
CA ALA A 8 37.83 -11.30 -5.44
C ALA A 8 38.51 -9.99 -5.90
N ILE A 9 39.51 -10.11 -6.78
CA ILE A 9 40.20 -8.93 -7.35
C ILE A 9 39.24 -8.11 -8.24
N SER A 10 38.39 -8.76 -9.05
CA SER A 10 37.44 -8.04 -9.90
C SER A 10 36.39 -7.26 -9.08
N PHE A 11 35.97 -7.77 -7.91
CA PHE A 11 35.03 -7.06 -7.03
C PHE A 11 35.63 -5.79 -6.39
N LEU A 12 36.93 -5.72 -6.23
CA LEU A 12 37.61 -4.50 -5.72
C LEU A 12 37.46 -3.31 -6.69
N PHE A 13 37.33 -3.62 -7.99
CA PHE A 13 37.22 -2.59 -9.04
C PHE A 13 35.81 -2.40 -9.58
N GLN A 14 34.84 -3.22 -9.15
CA GLN A 14 33.44 -3.05 -9.50
C GLN A 14 32.76 -2.08 -8.54
N GLY A 15 31.96 -1.18 -9.07
CA GLY A 15 31.11 -0.32 -8.28
C GLY A 15 30.01 -1.13 -7.55
N PRO A 16 29.30 -0.51 -6.59
CA PRO A 16 28.22 -1.17 -5.87
C PRO A 16 27.10 -1.60 -6.82
N ALA A 17 26.59 -2.82 -6.65
CA ALA A 17 25.44 -3.34 -7.40
C ALA A 17 24.10 -2.76 -6.92
N THR A 18 24.10 -2.08 -5.77
CA THR A 18 22.93 -1.46 -5.16
C THR A 18 22.85 0.03 -5.51
N ARG A 19 21.65 0.56 -5.60
CA ARG A 19 21.40 1.99 -5.77
C ARG A 19 21.65 2.73 -4.46
N LYS A 20 22.05 3.98 -4.57
CA LYS A 20 22.30 4.87 -3.40
C LYS A 20 21.00 5.51 -2.92
N TYR A 21 20.01 4.68 -2.55
CA TYR A 21 18.79 5.18 -1.93
C TYR A 21 19.11 5.79 -0.55
N PRO A 22 18.53 6.93 -0.13
CA PRO A 22 17.46 7.70 -0.79
C PRO A 22 17.92 8.76 -1.79
N TYR A 23 19.22 8.88 -2.06
CA TYR A 23 19.78 9.92 -2.94
C TYR A 23 19.45 9.69 -4.41
N GLU A 24 19.34 8.41 -4.82
CA GLU A 24 18.96 7.99 -6.15
C GLU A 24 17.64 7.21 -6.07
N LYS A 25 16.52 7.88 -6.32
CA LYS A 25 15.19 7.25 -6.41
C LYS A 25 14.99 6.65 -7.80
N SER A 26 14.44 5.45 -7.85
CA SER A 26 13.99 4.85 -9.12
C SER A 26 12.52 5.12 -9.35
N GLU A 27 12.14 5.21 -10.59
CA GLU A 27 10.73 5.24 -10.98
C GLU A 27 10.04 3.95 -10.53
N VAL A 28 8.84 4.11 -9.97
CA VAL A 28 8.00 2.99 -9.54
C VAL A 28 7.34 2.38 -10.76
N PRO A 29 7.46 1.06 -11.01
CA PRO A 29 6.86 0.42 -12.16
C PRO A 29 5.33 0.51 -12.14
N GLU A 30 4.70 0.43 -13.33
CA GLU A 30 3.24 0.56 -13.46
C GLU A 30 2.46 -0.50 -12.68
N GLY A 31 2.99 -1.71 -12.57
CA GLY A 31 2.36 -2.81 -11.81
C GLY A 31 2.63 -2.80 -10.30
N PHE A 32 3.18 -1.72 -9.75
CA PHE A 32 3.46 -1.64 -8.32
C PHE A 32 2.16 -1.52 -7.52
N ARG A 33 2.07 -2.28 -6.42
CA ARG A 33 0.94 -2.28 -5.49
C ARG A 33 1.35 -1.66 -4.17
N GLY A 34 1.11 -0.36 -4.03
CA GLY A 34 1.23 0.35 -2.76
C GLY A 34 -0.05 0.26 -1.92
N PRO A 35 -0.20 1.07 -0.86
CA PRO A 35 -1.41 1.08 -0.05
C PRO A 35 -2.63 1.49 -0.87
N PRO A 36 -3.78 0.85 -0.62
CA PRO A 36 -5.03 1.24 -1.25
C PRO A 36 -5.47 2.63 -0.76
N THR A 37 -6.01 3.42 -1.67
CA THR A 37 -6.63 4.71 -1.41
C THR A 37 -8.10 4.67 -1.80
N TRP A 38 -8.95 5.39 -1.06
CA TRP A 38 -10.39 5.43 -1.28
C TRP A 38 -10.84 6.79 -1.82
N ASP A 39 -11.61 6.77 -2.91
CA ASP A 39 -12.48 7.87 -3.30
C ASP A 39 -13.76 7.76 -2.45
N ILE A 40 -13.71 8.34 -1.24
CA ILE A 40 -14.75 8.15 -0.23
C ILE A 40 -16.07 8.80 -0.65
N GLU A 41 -16.04 9.87 -1.45
CA GLU A 41 -17.25 10.58 -1.91
C GLU A 41 -18.16 9.68 -2.75
N ARG A 42 -17.59 8.74 -3.49
CA ARG A 42 -18.31 7.78 -4.34
C ARG A 42 -18.57 6.44 -3.65
N CYS A 43 -18.07 6.25 -2.44
CA CYS A 43 -18.23 5.02 -1.69
C CYS A 43 -19.66 4.87 -1.17
N THR A 44 -20.22 3.67 -1.25
CA THR A 44 -21.55 3.35 -0.73
C THR A 44 -21.55 2.66 0.63
N GLY A 45 -20.36 2.38 1.19
CA GLY A 45 -20.23 1.65 2.46
C GLY A 45 -20.77 0.22 2.41
N CYS A 46 -20.67 -0.46 1.25
CA CYS A 46 -21.21 -1.81 1.08
C CYS A 46 -20.46 -2.91 1.85
N GLY A 47 -19.25 -2.61 2.38
CA GLY A 47 -18.45 -3.52 3.19
C GLY A 47 -17.85 -4.72 2.44
N ILE A 48 -17.89 -4.75 1.10
CA ILE A 48 -17.31 -5.85 0.31
C ILE A 48 -15.79 -5.87 0.51
N CYS A 49 -15.13 -4.71 0.48
CA CYS A 49 -13.68 -4.60 0.66
C CYS A 49 -13.21 -5.18 2.02
N ALA A 50 -13.97 -4.99 3.09
CA ALA A 50 -13.68 -5.59 4.39
C ALA A 50 -13.84 -7.11 4.36
N ARG A 51 -14.91 -7.62 3.74
CA ARG A 51 -15.19 -9.08 3.67
C ARG A 51 -14.21 -9.86 2.81
N VAL A 52 -13.66 -9.25 1.75
CA VAL A 52 -12.69 -9.92 0.87
C VAL A 52 -11.25 -9.77 1.36
N CYS A 53 -11.01 -8.95 2.36
CA CYS A 53 -9.68 -8.74 2.90
C CYS A 53 -9.20 -9.99 3.67
N PRO A 54 -8.12 -10.66 3.25
CA PRO A 54 -7.68 -11.90 3.88
C PRO A 54 -7.05 -11.71 5.26
N VAL A 55 -6.75 -10.46 5.64
CA VAL A 55 -6.02 -10.11 6.86
C VAL A 55 -6.76 -9.09 7.73
N ASP A 56 -8.04 -8.85 7.47
CA ASP A 56 -8.89 -7.92 8.22
C ASP A 56 -8.24 -6.52 8.39
N ALA A 57 -7.62 -6.02 7.33
CA ALA A 57 -6.96 -4.71 7.33
C ALA A 57 -7.93 -3.55 7.04
N ILE A 58 -9.20 -3.83 6.75
CA ILE A 58 -10.22 -2.85 6.37
C ILE A 58 -11.45 -3.07 7.24
N GLU A 59 -11.88 -2.02 7.91
CA GLU A 59 -13.12 -2.00 8.67
C GLU A 59 -14.06 -0.96 8.01
N VAL A 60 -15.34 -1.29 7.86
CA VAL A 60 -16.33 -0.39 7.28
C VAL A 60 -17.50 -0.25 8.22
N GLU A 61 -17.67 0.94 8.75
CA GLU A 61 -18.82 1.32 9.56
C GLU A 61 -19.76 2.20 8.72
N ARG A 62 -21.02 1.82 8.67
CA ARG A 62 -22.05 2.58 7.99
C ARG A 62 -23.15 2.94 8.98
N THR A 63 -23.32 4.23 9.15
CA THR A 63 -24.43 4.82 9.89
C THR A 63 -25.34 5.59 8.91
N ASP A 64 -26.53 5.96 9.31
CA ASP A 64 -27.44 6.76 8.46
C ASP A 64 -26.86 8.12 8.08
N GLU A 65 -26.02 8.68 8.94
CA GLU A 65 -25.40 10.01 8.76
C GLU A 65 -24.03 9.95 8.08
N LYS A 66 -23.27 8.87 8.28
CA LYS A 66 -21.88 8.81 7.81
C LYS A 66 -21.43 7.38 7.42
N ILE A 67 -20.47 7.33 6.54
CA ILE A 67 -19.70 6.13 6.22
C ILE A 67 -18.26 6.36 6.68
N VAL A 68 -17.73 5.43 7.47
CA VAL A 68 -16.33 5.44 7.92
C VAL A 68 -15.66 4.19 7.42
N VAL A 69 -14.55 4.36 6.72
CA VAL A 69 -13.67 3.26 6.30
C VAL A 69 -12.35 3.42 7.04
N THR A 70 -12.07 2.49 7.94
CA THR A 70 -10.80 2.44 8.67
C THR A 70 -9.87 1.45 8.01
N TYR A 71 -8.68 1.90 7.65
CA TYR A 71 -7.66 1.11 6.99
C TYR A 71 -6.42 0.97 7.87
N HIS A 72 -5.98 -0.27 8.06
CA HIS A 72 -4.82 -0.64 8.86
C HIS A 72 -3.66 -1.07 7.95
N LEU A 73 -2.70 -0.16 7.74
CA LEU A 73 -1.51 -0.40 6.92
C LEU A 73 -0.64 -1.52 7.50
N ASP A 74 -0.55 -1.60 8.82
CA ASP A 74 0.26 -2.59 9.55
C ASP A 74 -0.18 -4.04 9.35
N ARG A 75 -1.41 -4.26 8.87
CA ARG A 75 -1.96 -5.59 8.55
C ARG A 75 -1.99 -5.88 7.05
N CYS A 76 -1.96 -4.85 6.20
CA CYS A 76 -2.19 -4.98 4.77
C CYS A 76 -1.08 -5.75 4.06
N THR A 77 -1.45 -6.70 3.20
CA THR A 77 -0.55 -7.48 2.35
C THR A 77 -0.47 -6.99 0.90
N PHE A 78 -1.08 -5.85 0.59
CA PHE A 78 -1.09 -5.22 -0.75
C PHE A 78 -1.55 -6.17 -1.87
N CYS A 79 -2.51 -7.06 -1.58
CA CYS A 79 -2.99 -8.08 -2.51
C CYS A 79 -3.90 -7.55 -3.63
N SER A 80 -4.35 -6.29 -3.57
CA SER A 80 -5.32 -5.62 -4.46
C SER A 80 -6.73 -6.22 -4.50
N GLN A 81 -7.06 -7.24 -3.71
CA GLN A 81 -8.37 -7.88 -3.72
C GLN A 81 -9.53 -6.91 -3.44
N CYS A 82 -9.30 -5.90 -2.58
CA CYS A 82 -10.28 -4.86 -2.29
C CYS A 82 -10.56 -3.95 -3.50
N GLU A 83 -9.55 -3.62 -4.31
CA GLU A 83 -9.68 -2.86 -5.56
C GLU A 83 -10.47 -3.67 -6.59
N GLU A 84 -10.07 -4.92 -6.86
CA GLU A 84 -10.70 -5.80 -7.85
C GLU A 84 -12.16 -6.15 -7.51
N SER A 85 -12.49 -6.23 -6.22
CA SER A 85 -13.83 -6.58 -5.74
C SER A 85 -14.76 -5.39 -5.55
N CYS A 86 -14.27 -4.17 -5.75
CA CYS A 86 -15.07 -2.97 -5.54
C CYS A 86 -16.05 -2.72 -6.70
N PRO A 87 -17.38 -2.82 -6.50
CA PRO A 87 -18.36 -2.66 -7.58
C PRO A 87 -18.50 -1.21 -8.09
N ARG A 88 -17.89 -0.27 -7.39
CA ARG A 88 -17.93 1.17 -7.72
C ARG A 88 -16.58 1.71 -8.21
N ASP A 89 -15.52 0.87 -8.26
CA ASP A 89 -14.17 1.26 -8.63
C ASP A 89 -13.66 2.49 -7.85
N VAL A 90 -13.96 2.56 -6.55
CA VAL A 90 -13.57 3.67 -5.68
C VAL A 90 -12.26 3.42 -4.93
N ILE A 91 -11.68 2.24 -5.09
CA ILE A 91 -10.43 1.85 -4.45
C ILE A 91 -9.37 1.76 -5.53
N ARG A 92 -8.21 2.37 -5.28
CA ARG A 92 -7.04 2.32 -6.17
C ARG A 92 -5.78 2.03 -5.38
N MET A 93 -4.95 1.13 -5.91
CA MET A 93 -3.62 0.91 -5.34
C MET A 93 -2.71 2.06 -5.70
N SER A 94 -2.07 2.68 -4.70
CA SER A 94 -1.14 3.78 -4.90
C SER A 94 0.22 3.30 -5.38
N LYS A 95 1.11 4.23 -5.73
CA LYS A 95 2.52 3.95 -6.04
C LYS A 95 3.45 4.33 -4.89
N GLU A 96 2.92 4.60 -3.72
CA GLU A 96 3.70 4.93 -2.54
C GLU A 96 4.37 3.68 -1.97
N PHE A 97 5.63 3.80 -1.61
CA PHE A 97 6.42 2.72 -1.00
C PHE A 97 7.19 3.17 0.25
N GLU A 98 7.28 4.48 0.49
CA GLU A 98 7.93 5.04 1.69
C GLU A 98 6.92 5.09 2.84
N LEU A 99 6.59 3.92 3.41
CA LEU A 99 5.49 3.75 4.36
C LEU A 99 5.97 3.49 5.80
N ALA A 100 7.28 3.48 6.01
CA ALA A 100 7.84 3.20 7.33
C ALA A 100 7.66 4.40 8.27
N ASP A 101 7.07 4.16 9.43
CA ASP A 101 6.99 5.12 10.53
C ASP A 101 7.31 4.40 11.86
N PHE A 102 7.73 5.16 12.88
CA PHE A 102 7.97 4.66 14.23
C PHE A 102 6.68 4.61 15.06
N ASP A 103 5.66 5.33 14.63
CA ASP A 103 4.40 5.46 15.32
C ASP A 103 3.33 4.58 14.66
N ARG A 104 2.82 3.60 15.41
CA ARG A 104 1.81 2.68 14.92
C ARG A 104 0.46 3.35 14.66
N GLU A 105 0.14 4.41 15.39
CA GLU A 105 -1.14 5.12 15.21
C GLU A 105 -1.25 5.72 13.81
N LYS A 106 -0.13 6.16 13.25
CA LYS A 106 -0.06 6.69 11.87
C LYS A 106 -0.26 5.63 10.79
N MET A 107 -0.18 4.35 11.14
CA MET A 107 -0.47 3.25 10.22
C MET A 107 -1.96 2.96 10.08
N THR A 108 -2.81 3.69 10.82
CA THR A 108 -4.26 3.62 10.70
C THR A 108 -4.76 4.89 10.02
N THR A 109 -5.47 4.73 8.91
CA THR A 109 -6.06 5.83 8.15
C THR A 109 -7.58 5.70 8.14
N GLU A 110 -8.27 6.76 8.48
CA GLU A 110 -9.73 6.83 8.45
C GLU A 110 -10.20 7.69 7.29
N TYR A 111 -11.10 7.15 6.50
CA TYR A 111 -11.80 7.86 5.43
C TYR A 111 -13.26 8.05 5.85
N VAL A 112 -13.68 9.29 6.01
CA VAL A 112 -15.03 9.63 6.47
C VAL A 112 -15.80 10.34 5.37
N GLN A 113 -17.02 9.90 5.12
CA GLN A 113 -17.99 10.55 4.24
C GLN A 113 -19.21 10.93 5.06
N ASP A 114 -19.49 12.21 5.13
CA ASP A 114 -20.74 12.73 5.69
C ASP A 114 -21.84 12.66 4.63
N ARG A 115 -22.93 12.00 4.96
CA ARG A 115 -24.11 11.90 4.11
C ARG A 115 -25.12 12.97 4.53
N THR A 116 -24.76 14.22 4.29
CA THR A 116 -25.76 15.30 4.34
C THR A 116 -26.50 15.31 3.02
N ASP A 117 -27.77 14.89 3.04
CA ASP A 117 -28.71 15.17 1.97
C ASP A 117 -28.98 16.67 1.83
#